data_ae29ad388df623e6236b258f6f9bdc08
#
_entry.id   ae29ad388df623e6236b258f6f9bdc08
#
_cell.length_a   1.000
_cell.length_b   1.000
_cell.length_c   1.000
_cell.angle_alpha   90.00
_cell.angle_beta   90.00
_cell.angle_gamma   90.00
#
_symmetry.space_group_name_H-M   'P 1'
#
loop_
_entity.id
_entity.type
_entity.pdbx_description
1 polymer ?
#
loop_
_entity_poly.entity_id
_entity_poly.type
_entity_poly.pdbx_seq_one_letter_code
_entity_poly.pdbx_strand_id
1 'polypeptide(L)'
;IISLLQEQGNTVGFLGDGINDAGALRQSDIGISVDSAVDIAKESADIILLEKDLMVLEDGVLEGRKTFGNINKYIKMTASSNFGNMFSVMFASAFLPFLPMMPIHLLIQNLLYDISQTTIPFDRMDPEFLKKPRKWDASDLSRFMIYVGPISSIFDIITYLVMWYVFSCNSP
;
A
#
# COMPACT_ATOMS: atom_id res chain seq x y z
N ILE A 1 5.60 19.22 25.43
CA ILE A 1 5.28 17.78 25.61
C ILE A 1 5.22 17.11 24.23
N ILE A 2 4.40 17.62 23.27
CA ILE A 2 4.27 17.06 21.92
C ILE A 2 5.65 16.90 21.26
N SER A 3 6.44 17.97 21.17
CA SER A 3 7.78 17.96 20.59
C SER A 3 8.70 16.93 21.23
N LEU A 4 8.66 16.77 22.55
CA LEU A 4 9.47 15.78 23.26
C LEU A 4 9.08 14.34 22.92
N LEU A 5 7.78 14.08 22.73
CA LEU A 5 7.31 12.77 22.30
C LEU A 5 7.71 12.47 20.85
N GLN A 6 7.65 13.47 19.99
CA GLN A 6 8.08 13.38 18.58
C GLN A 6 9.60 13.15 18.49
N GLU A 7 10.42 13.85 19.27
CA GLU A 7 11.87 13.64 19.37
C GLU A 7 12.25 12.21 19.80
N GLN A 8 11.40 11.56 20.59
CA GLN A 8 11.55 10.14 20.97
C GLN A 8 11.13 9.17 19.86
N GLY A 9 10.73 9.68 18.69
CA GLY A 9 10.32 8.87 17.53
C GLY A 9 8.88 8.36 17.59
N ASN A 10 8.05 8.94 18.47
CA ASN A 10 6.62 8.64 18.51
C ASN A 10 5.86 9.49 17.50
N THR A 11 4.81 8.93 16.92
CA THR A 11 3.79 9.68 16.19
C THR A 11 2.72 10.12 17.17
N VAL A 12 2.47 11.42 17.26
CA VAL A 12 1.62 12.03 18.29
C VAL A 12 0.34 12.55 17.67
N GLY A 13 -0.81 11.99 18.07
CA GLY A 13 -2.12 12.56 17.85
C GLY A 13 -2.52 13.45 19.03
N PHE A 14 -3.10 14.62 18.75
CA PHE A 14 -3.61 15.54 19.76
C PHE A 14 -5.09 15.84 19.51
N LEU A 15 -5.91 15.67 20.54
CA LEU A 15 -7.34 15.99 20.50
C LEU A 15 -7.59 17.28 21.26
N GLY A 16 -8.22 18.27 20.63
CA GLY A 16 -8.54 19.56 21.23
C GLY A 16 -9.78 20.22 20.63
N ASP A 17 -10.52 20.98 21.45
CA ASP A 17 -11.76 21.66 21.03
C ASP A 17 -11.77 23.16 21.33
N GLY A 18 -10.75 23.69 22.01
CA GLY A 18 -10.64 25.07 22.44
C GLY A 18 -9.68 25.94 21.62
N ILE A 19 -9.78 27.25 21.80
CA ILE A 19 -8.89 28.24 21.17
C ILE A 19 -7.42 27.99 21.56
N ASN A 20 -7.18 27.58 22.81
CA ASN A 20 -5.84 27.33 23.34
C ASN A 20 -5.18 26.08 22.72
N ASP A 21 -5.97 25.21 22.13
CA ASP A 21 -5.50 23.95 21.56
C ASP A 21 -4.96 24.10 20.13
N ALA A 22 -5.26 25.20 19.44
CA ALA A 22 -4.89 25.43 18.05
C ALA A 22 -3.37 25.26 17.80
N GLY A 23 -2.52 25.73 18.71
CA GLY A 23 -1.08 25.56 18.63
C GLY A 23 -0.64 24.10 18.77
N ALA A 24 -1.28 23.34 19.67
CA ALA A 24 -1.00 21.93 19.90
C ALA A 24 -1.51 21.04 18.75
N LEU A 25 -2.69 21.36 18.21
CA LEU A 25 -3.28 20.71 17.03
C LEU A 25 -2.34 20.81 15.83
N ARG A 26 -1.80 21.99 15.54
CA ARG A 26 -0.85 22.19 14.43
C ARG A 26 0.53 21.59 14.68
N GLN A 27 0.95 21.46 15.94
CA GLN A 27 2.27 20.93 16.30
C GLN A 27 2.29 19.39 16.30
N SER A 28 1.14 18.74 16.52
CA SER A 28 1.02 17.29 16.51
C SER A 28 1.17 16.73 15.09
N ASP A 29 1.51 15.45 14.97
CA ASP A 29 1.55 14.77 13.69
C ASP A 29 0.14 14.56 13.10
N ILE A 30 -0.87 14.49 13.98
CA ILE A 30 -2.29 14.43 13.63
C ILE A 30 -3.07 15.28 14.63
N GLY A 31 -3.61 16.41 14.19
CA GLY A 31 -4.54 17.23 14.97
C GLY A 31 -5.97 16.73 14.80
N ILE A 32 -6.67 16.48 15.90
CA ILE A 32 -8.04 15.97 15.90
C ILE A 32 -8.92 16.95 16.65
N SER A 33 -10.06 17.35 16.08
CA SER A 33 -11.06 18.18 16.73
C SER A 33 -12.45 17.55 16.61
N VAL A 34 -13.43 18.18 17.19
CA VAL A 34 -14.83 17.74 17.13
C VAL A 34 -15.68 18.80 16.44
N ASP A 35 -16.81 18.40 15.85
CA ASP A 35 -17.69 19.33 15.13
C ASP A 35 -18.23 20.46 16.01
N SER A 36 -18.42 20.22 17.29
CA SER A 36 -18.84 21.21 18.30
C SER A 36 -17.71 22.14 18.79
N ALA A 37 -16.49 21.97 18.29
CA ALA A 37 -15.34 22.81 18.67
C ALA A 37 -15.45 24.22 18.12
N VAL A 38 -14.64 25.13 18.68
CA VAL A 38 -14.50 26.49 18.13
C VAL A 38 -13.84 26.47 16.76
N ASP A 39 -14.19 27.41 15.89
CA ASP A 39 -13.75 27.43 14.50
C ASP A 39 -12.24 27.36 14.34
N ILE A 40 -11.49 28.06 15.16
CA ILE A 40 -10.02 28.08 15.13
C ILE A 40 -9.41 26.69 15.45
N ALA A 41 -10.07 25.91 16.32
CA ALA A 41 -9.64 24.54 16.59
C ALA A 41 -9.94 23.62 15.40
N LYS A 42 -11.11 23.74 14.79
CA LYS A 42 -11.48 23.00 13.57
C LYS A 42 -10.56 23.31 12.39
N GLU A 43 -10.22 24.58 12.18
CA GLU A 43 -9.29 25.01 11.12
C GLU A 43 -7.84 24.56 11.37
N SER A 44 -7.50 24.24 12.61
CA SER A 44 -6.16 23.80 13.01
C SER A 44 -6.02 22.28 13.06
N ALA A 45 -7.11 21.53 12.91
CA ALA A 45 -7.15 20.09 12.97
C ALA A 45 -7.10 19.45 11.57
N ASP A 46 -6.48 18.27 11.48
CA ASP A 46 -6.46 17.45 10.26
C ASP A 46 -7.72 16.61 10.13
N ILE A 47 -8.32 16.24 11.27
CA ILE A 47 -9.52 15.39 11.34
C ILE A 47 -10.56 16.04 12.26
N ILE A 48 -11.81 16.05 11.82
CA ILE A 48 -12.95 16.51 12.63
C ILE A 48 -13.86 15.31 12.89
N LEU A 49 -14.04 14.96 14.17
CA LEU A 49 -15.00 13.97 14.59
C LEU A 49 -16.40 14.60 14.60
N LEU A 50 -17.33 14.00 13.87
CA LEU A 50 -18.72 14.47 13.79
C LEU A 50 -19.49 14.22 15.08
N GLU A 51 -19.07 13.22 15.85
CA GLU A 51 -19.61 12.88 17.16
C GLU A 51 -18.54 13.06 18.24
N LYS A 52 -18.93 13.66 19.37
CA LYS A 52 -18.03 13.85 20.51
C LYS A 52 -17.95 12.57 21.34
N ASP A 53 -17.43 11.50 20.71
CA ASP A 53 -17.26 10.19 21.32
C ASP A 53 -15.86 9.65 21.04
N LEU A 54 -15.14 9.25 22.09
CA LEU A 54 -13.80 8.66 21.99
C LEU A 54 -13.83 7.26 21.35
N MET A 55 -14.98 6.55 21.39
CA MET A 55 -15.12 5.26 20.70
C MET A 55 -15.04 5.43 19.18
N VAL A 56 -15.59 6.51 18.65
CA VAL A 56 -15.47 6.85 17.22
C VAL A 56 -14.00 7.04 16.82
N LEU A 57 -13.19 7.63 17.71
CA LEU A 57 -11.75 7.77 17.48
C LEU A 57 -11.05 6.40 17.48
N GLU A 58 -11.40 5.51 18.41
CA GLU A 58 -10.85 4.14 18.46
C GLU A 58 -11.18 3.37 17.19
N ASP A 59 -12.43 3.40 16.75
CA ASP A 59 -12.89 2.79 15.51
C ASP A 59 -12.14 3.37 14.29
N GLY A 60 -11.94 4.68 14.26
CA GLY A 60 -11.18 5.36 13.23
C GLY A 60 -9.71 4.89 13.16
N VAL A 61 -9.07 4.71 14.31
CA VAL A 61 -7.69 4.19 14.39
C VAL A 61 -7.63 2.74 13.90
N LEU A 62 -8.59 1.89 14.27
CA LEU A 62 -8.64 0.51 13.82
C LEU A 62 -8.89 0.42 12.31
N GLU A 63 -9.80 1.23 11.79
CA GLU A 63 -10.09 1.29 10.36
C GLU A 63 -8.89 1.82 9.57
N GLY A 64 -8.20 2.83 10.08
CA GLY A 64 -6.94 3.32 9.50
C GLY A 64 -5.86 2.24 9.43
N ARG A 65 -5.73 1.40 10.46
CA ARG A 65 -4.79 0.26 10.45
C ARG A 65 -5.17 -0.81 9.42
N LYS A 66 -6.47 -1.10 9.25
CA LYS A 66 -6.97 -2.02 8.20
C LYS A 66 -6.65 -1.46 6.82
N THR A 67 -6.98 -0.21 6.58
CA THR A 67 -6.71 0.49 5.32
C THR A 67 -5.22 0.47 4.99
N PHE A 68 -4.36 0.81 5.95
CA PHE A 68 -2.90 0.74 5.77
C PHE A 68 -2.43 -0.67 5.42
N GLY A 69 -2.98 -1.69 6.08
CA GLY A 69 -2.68 -3.09 5.78
C GLY A 69 -3.07 -3.49 4.36
N ASN A 70 -4.25 -3.09 3.91
CA ASN A 70 -4.74 -3.37 2.56
C ASN A 70 -3.92 -2.62 1.49
N ILE A 71 -3.56 -1.36 1.73
CA ILE A 71 -2.66 -0.59 0.86
C ILE A 71 -1.30 -1.29 0.76
N ASN A 72 -0.75 -1.77 1.87
CA ASN A 72 0.54 -2.49 1.87
C ASN A 72 0.47 -3.81 1.09
N LYS A 73 -0.64 -4.57 1.21
CA LYS A 73 -0.89 -5.76 0.37
C LYS A 73 -0.91 -5.39 -1.12
N TYR A 74 -1.70 -4.37 -1.48
CA TYR A 74 -1.81 -3.89 -2.86
C TYR A 74 -0.44 -3.54 -3.45
N ILE A 75 0.34 -2.72 -2.75
CA ILE A 75 1.64 -2.28 -3.24
C ILE A 75 2.62 -3.45 -3.38
N LYS A 76 2.67 -4.36 -2.39
CA LYS A 76 3.53 -5.55 -2.47
C LYS A 76 3.17 -6.44 -3.66
N MET A 77 1.90 -6.69 -3.88
CA MET A 77 1.42 -7.51 -4.98
C MET A 77 1.73 -6.86 -6.33
N THR A 78 1.40 -5.58 -6.49
CA THR A 78 1.65 -4.84 -7.74
C THR A 78 3.14 -4.73 -8.05
N ALA A 79 3.96 -4.36 -7.07
CA ALA A 79 5.40 -4.23 -7.26
C ALA A 79 6.06 -5.56 -7.60
N SER A 80 5.70 -6.66 -6.91
CA SER A 80 6.26 -7.99 -7.20
C SER A 80 5.82 -8.53 -8.57
N SER A 81 4.57 -8.29 -8.98
CA SER A 81 4.07 -8.68 -10.30
C SER A 81 4.79 -7.94 -11.42
N ASN A 82 4.90 -6.62 -11.32
CA ASN A 82 5.62 -5.83 -12.30
C ASN A 82 7.10 -6.20 -12.39
N PHE A 83 7.75 -6.44 -11.25
CA PHE A 83 9.13 -6.92 -11.21
C PHE A 83 9.27 -8.29 -11.87
N GLY A 84 8.36 -9.22 -11.58
CA GLY A 84 8.31 -10.54 -12.22
C GLY A 84 8.15 -10.45 -13.73
N ASN A 85 7.20 -9.66 -14.22
CA ASN A 85 6.99 -9.44 -15.66
C ASN A 85 8.25 -8.89 -16.35
N MET A 86 8.89 -7.87 -15.77
CA MET A 86 10.12 -7.30 -16.31
C MET A 86 11.26 -8.32 -16.33
N PHE A 87 11.38 -9.13 -15.27
CA PHE A 87 12.38 -10.19 -15.18
C PHE A 87 12.14 -11.29 -16.23
N SER A 88 10.90 -11.71 -16.44
CA SER A 88 10.52 -12.68 -17.46
C SER A 88 10.84 -12.20 -18.87
N VAL A 89 10.49 -10.96 -19.20
CA VAL A 89 10.78 -10.35 -20.51
C VAL A 89 12.28 -10.24 -20.73
N MET A 90 13.04 -9.77 -19.72
CA MET A 90 14.48 -9.64 -19.81
C MET A 90 15.14 -11.01 -20.07
N PHE A 91 14.74 -12.04 -19.31
CA PHE A 91 15.27 -13.39 -19.47
C PHE A 91 14.94 -13.95 -20.84
N ALA A 92 13.68 -13.90 -21.26
CA ALA A 92 13.23 -14.43 -22.55
C ALA A 92 13.87 -13.72 -23.73
N SER A 93 14.08 -12.41 -23.66
CA SER A 93 14.73 -11.63 -24.72
C SER A 93 16.20 -12.00 -24.95
N ALA A 94 16.84 -12.69 -23.98
CA ALA A 94 18.20 -13.20 -24.17
C ALA A 94 18.25 -14.47 -25.05
N PHE A 95 17.15 -15.21 -25.19
CA PHE A 95 17.08 -16.50 -25.88
C PHE A 95 16.19 -16.46 -27.12
N LEU A 96 15.15 -15.59 -27.12
CA LEU A 96 14.21 -15.50 -28.23
C LEU A 96 14.65 -14.40 -29.22
N PRO A 97 14.53 -14.65 -30.55
CA PRO A 97 14.88 -13.65 -31.57
C PRO A 97 13.82 -12.55 -31.75
N PHE A 98 12.78 -12.54 -30.92
CA PHE A 98 11.69 -11.56 -30.92
C PHE A 98 11.29 -11.19 -29.49
N LEU A 99 10.54 -10.11 -29.32
CA LEU A 99 9.99 -9.71 -28.03
C LEU A 99 8.90 -10.69 -27.58
N PRO A 100 9.06 -11.37 -26.44
CA PRO A 100 8.09 -12.37 -25.97
C PRO A 100 6.76 -11.77 -25.55
N MET A 101 6.75 -10.51 -25.17
CA MET A 101 5.56 -9.73 -24.81
C MET A 101 5.61 -8.37 -25.50
N MET A 102 4.58 -8.06 -26.29
CA MET A 102 4.41 -6.73 -26.82
C MET A 102 3.86 -5.78 -25.76
N PRO A 103 4.10 -4.46 -25.86
CA PRO A 103 3.60 -3.47 -24.88
C PRO A 103 2.09 -3.54 -24.67
N ILE A 104 1.33 -3.88 -25.69
CA ILE A 104 -0.13 -4.03 -25.58
C ILE A 104 -0.54 -5.20 -24.67
N HIS A 105 0.21 -6.30 -24.68
CA HIS A 105 -0.05 -7.44 -23.80
C HIS A 105 0.20 -7.07 -22.35
N LEU A 106 1.29 -6.35 -22.06
CA LEU A 106 1.58 -5.84 -20.72
C LEU A 106 0.51 -4.85 -20.24
N LEU A 107 0.00 -4.00 -21.11
CA LEU A 107 -1.07 -3.07 -20.78
C LEU A 107 -2.36 -3.81 -20.41
N ILE A 108 -2.77 -4.79 -21.20
CA ILE A 108 -3.97 -5.61 -20.94
C ILE A 108 -3.80 -6.40 -19.66
N GLN A 109 -2.64 -7.02 -19.45
CA GLN A 109 -2.33 -7.77 -18.23
C GLN A 109 -2.42 -6.89 -16.98
N ASN A 110 -1.83 -5.70 -17.02
CA ASN A 110 -1.90 -4.74 -15.91
C ASN A 110 -3.34 -4.31 -15.65
N LEU A 111 -4.13 -4.02 -16.68
CA LEU A 111 -5.54 -3.65 -16.54
C LEU A 111 -6.35 -4.78 -15.88
N LEU A 112 -6.18 -6.03 -16.31
CA LEU A 112 -6.84 -7.18 -15.71
C LEU A 112 -6.41 -7.38 -14.25
N TYR A 113 -5.13 -7.16 -13.97
CA TYR A 113 -4.56 -7.22 -12.64
C TYR A 113 -5.18 -6.16 -11.73
N ASP A 114 -5.25 -4.91 -12.19
CA ASP A 114 -5.85 -3.80 -11.44
C ASP A 114 -7.33 -4.07 -11.13
N ILE A 115 -8.09 -4.58 -12.11
CA ILE A 115 -9.48 -4.99 -11.90
C ILE A 115 -9.58 -6.07 -10.82
N SER A 116 -8.71 -7.08 -10.86
CA SER A 116 -8.71 -8.15 -9.84
C SER A 116 -8.41 -7.64 -8.44
N GLN A 117 -7.58 -6.60 -8.34
CA GLN A 117 -7.17 -6.00 -7.06
C GLN A 117 -8.22 -5.07 -6.43
N THR A 118 -9.28 -4.72 -7.14
CA THR A 118 -10.40 -3.92 -6.57
C THR A 118 -11.07 -4.61 -5.38
N THR A 119 -10.84 -5.89 -5.17
CA THR A 119 -11.34 -6.66 -4.03
C THR A 119 -10.52 -6.50 -2.76
N ILE A 120 -9.27 -6.03 -2.85
CA ILE A 120 -8.36 -5.90 -1.69
C ILE A 120 -8.92 -5.00 -0.57
N PRO A 121 -9.58 -3.86 -0.84
CA PRO A 121 -10.16 -3.02 0.22
C PRO A 121 -11.19 -3.75 1.09
N PHE A 122 -11.82 -4.81 0.58
CA PHE A 122 -12.79 -5.62 1.31
C PHE A 122 -12.18 -6.81 2.04
N ASP A 123 -10.86 -7.00 1.90
CA ASP A 123 -10.15 -8.09 2.56
C ASP A 123 -10.00 -7.82 4.06
N ARG A 124 -10.13 -8.89 4.85
CA ARG A 124 -10.00 -8.80 6.31
C ARG A 124 -8.54 -8.86 6.71
N MET A 125 -8.16 -7.94 7.58
CA MET A 125 -6.83 -7.94 8.17
C MET A 125 -6.78 -8.86 9.39
N ASP A 126 -5.64 -9.55 9.54
CA ASP A 126 -5.38 -10.38 10.71
C ASP A 126 -5.44 -9.55 12.00
N PRO A 127 -6.10 -10.05 13.06
CA PRO A 127 -6.19 -9.34 14.33
C PRO A 127 -4.84 -8.98 14.93
N GLU A 128 -3.81 -9.80 14.69
CA GLU A 128 -2.45 -9.52 15.16
C GLU A 128 -1.80 -8.33 14.47
N PHE A 129 -2.14 -8.10 13.19
CA PHE A 129 -1.67 -6.94 12.45
C PHE A 129 -2.23 -5.64 13.04
N LEU A 130 -3.48 -5.68 13.52
CA LEU A 130 -4.19 -4.52 14.05
C LEU A 130 -3.75 -4.13 15.48
N LYS A 131 -3.13 -5.03 16.24
CA LYS A 131 -2.71 -4.77 17.63
C LYS A 131 -1.69 -3.66 17.78
N LYS A 132 -0.80 -3.50 16.79
CA LYS A 132 0.29 -2.52 16.85
C LYS A 132 0.31 -1.66 15.59
N PRO A 133 0.56 -0.34 15.74
CA PRO A 133 0.79 0.52 14.58
C PRO A 133 2.03 0.04 13.82
N ARG A 134 1.96 0.07 12.50
CA ARG A 134 3.08 -0.28 11.63
C ARG A 134 3.51 0.95 10.85
N LYS A 135 4.80 1.05 10.62
CA LYS A 135 5.40 2.08 9.76
C LYS A 135 5.61 1.52 8.36
N TRP A 136 5.66 2.40 7.40
CA TRP A 136 6.07 2.08 6.04
C TRP A 136 7.53 1.62 6.03
N ASP A 137 7.80 0.45 5.48
CA ASP A 137 9.15 -0.09 5.36
C ASP A 137 9.46 -0.44 3.91
N ALA A 138 10.26 0.41 3.26
CA ALA A 138 10.71 0.21 1.90
C ALA A 138 11.62 -1.02 1.74
N SER A 139 12.32 -1.42 2.81
CA SER A 139 13.21 -2.58 2.76
C SER A 139 12.41 -3.89 2.73
N ASP A 140 11.29 -3.95 3.45
CA ASP A 140 10.38 -5.08 3.43
C ASP A 140 9.70 -5.23 2.05
N LEU A 141 9.30 -4.11 1.45
CA LEU A 141 8.78 -4.09 0.07
C LEU A 141 9.82 -4.61 -0.93
N SER A 142 11.06 -4.11 -0.85
CA SER A 142 12.14 -4.52 -1.74
C SER A 142 12.45 -6.01 -1.61
N ARG A 143 12.52 -6.53 -0.39
CA ARG A 143 12.70 -7.98 -0.16
C ARG A 143 11.57 -8.79 -0.77
N PHE A 144 10.32 -8.40 -0.50
CA PHE A 144 9.17 -9.09 -1.05
C PHE A 144 9.22 -9.13 -2.58
N MET A 145 9.50 -8.01 -3.22
CA MET A 145 9.59 -7.87 -4.68
C MET A 145 10.70 -8.78 -5.27
N ILE A 146 11.90 -8.80 -4.64
CA ILE A 146 13.04 -9.57 -5.13
C ILE A 146 12.84 -11.08 -4.95
N TYR A 147 12.20 -11.51 -3.87
CA TYR A 147 12.00 -12.95 -3.62
C TYR A 147 10.74 -13.50 -4.30
N VAL A 148 9.64 -12.76 -4.27
CA VAL A 148 8.35 -13.25 -4.78
C VAL A 148 8.20 -12.98 -6.28
N GLY A 149 8.72 -11.86 -6.79
CA GLY A 149 8.63 -11.53 -8.21
C GLY A 149 9.19 -12.63 -9.13
N PRO A 150 10.44 -13.09 -8.95
CA PRO A 150 11.01 -14.15 -9.79
C PRO A 150 10.29 -15.50 -9.71
N ILE A 151 9.55 -15.78 -8.63
CA ILE A 151 8.76 -17.02 -8.53
C ILE A 151 7.68 -17.06 -9.61
N SER A 152 7.00 -15.96 -9.84
CA SER A 152 6.01 -15.87 -10.93
C SER A 152 6.66 -16.03 -12.30
N SER A 153 7.86 -15.50 -12.48
CA SER A 153 8.62 -15.59 -13.72
C SER A 153 8.99 -17.02 -14.12
N ILE A 154 9.07 -17.95 -13.18
CA ILE A 154 9.31 -19.38 -13.49
C ILE A 154 8.20 -19.91 -14.38
N PHE A 155 6.95 -19.57 -14.12
CA PHE A 155 5.82 -20.01 -14.93
C PHE A 155 5.85 -19.40 -16.34
N ASP A 156 6.22 -18.14 -16.46
CA ASP A 156 6.39 -17.47 -17.75
C ASP A 156 7.50 -18.13 -18.57
N ILE A 157 8.65 -18.39 -17.94
CA ILE A 157 9.79 -19.05 -18.60
C ILE A 157 9.41 -20.46 -19.07
N ILE A 158 8.73 -21.23 -18.23
CA ILE A 158 8.24 -22.57 -18.63
C ILE A 158 7.27 -22.43 -19.83
N THR A 159 6.37 -21.47 -19.79
CA THR A 159 5.43 -21.22 -20.89
C THR A 159 6.17 -20.91 -22.18
N TYR A 160 7.17 -20.02 -22.16
CA TYR A 160 7.99 -19.70 -23.33
C TYR A 160 8.73 -20.90 -23.87
N LEU A 161 9.33 -21.72 -23.00
CA LEU A 161 10.02 -22.94 -23.42
C LEU A 161 9.08 -23.96 -24.06
N VAL A 162 7.88 -24.15 -23.48
CA VAL A 162 6.87 -25.06 -24.05
C VAL A 162 6.38 -24.56 -25.40
N MET A 163 6.07 -23.27 -25.51
CA MET A 163 5.63 -22.68 -26.78
C MET A 163 6.72 -22.79 -27.86
N TRP A 164 7.97 -22.57 -27.50
CA TRP A 164 9.10 -22.64 -28.43
C TRP A 164 9.43 -24.08 -28.86
N TYR A 165 9.58 -25.00 -27.93
CA TYR A 165 10.05 -26.36 -28.23
C TYR A 165 8.94 -27.36 -28.57
N VAL A 166 7.75 -27.24 -27.97
CA VAL A 166 6.66 -28.20 -28.17
C VAL A 166 5.72 -27.73 -29.29
N PHE A 167 5.35 -26.46 -29.27
CA PHE A 167 4.42 -25.90 -30.28
C PHE A 167 5.10 -25.22 -31.45
N SER A 168 6.44 -25.15 -31.46
CA SER A 168 7.24 -24.54 -32.54
C SER A 168 6.80 -23.14 -32.94
N CYS A 169 6.36 -22.34 -31.95
CA CYS A 169 5.97 -20.94 -32.14
C CYS A 169 7.23 -20.08 -32.31
N ASN A 170 7.69 -19.90 -33.56
CA ASN A 170 8.94 -19.22 -33.90
C ASN A 170 8.75 -17.74 -34.30
N SER A 171 7.54 -17.21 -34.17
CA SER A 171 7.18 -15.83 -34.44
C SER A 171 6.20 -15.29 -33.39
N PRO A 172 6.14 -13.95 -33.19
CA PRO A 172 5.20 -13.34 -32.24
C PRO A 172 3.75 -13.57 -32.64
#